data_9caf84825dc2c126e6271a396ddb8c42
#
_entry.id   9caf84825dc2c126e6271a396ddb8c42
#
_cell.length_a   1.000
_cell.length_b   1.000
_cell.length_c   1.000
_cell.angle_alpha   90.00
_cell.angle_beta   90.00
_cell.angle_gamma   90.00
#
_symmetry.space_group_name_H-M   'P 1'
#
loop_
_entity.id
_entity.type
_entity.pdbx_description
1 polymer ?
#
loop_
_entity_poly.entity_id
_entity_poly.type
_entity_poly.pdbx_seq_one_letter_code
_entity_poly.pdbx_strand_id
1 'polypeptide(L)'
;MALSDKTTRSRNRTLFITEETTNGTPVYPSGTDAFLAAEIDGFTQDTETAEAQEYTDALFTQAEQVVGYAYANPTMTIHPRFGASAGNTPVEAILLKNFFGNQTVVGSTSVTYDFLDHDNTLSAYYQYADVMQCVASGMVISEMNFSVSKQELMAYEFTAISNKVEHSSQCEVPSGTSTITAGSGVTIPVGTAAAYVAQVGSRFDVFNTAGTKTETITVLTVSTINITADTTVDIDAGFILKPSLPTGSYSAVQPFAPTSATVYVGPSGTAMASLIHADYALKARELSVSMNKNMQTPTADELNGSLFGGPDYEIDVPTVEISTTINLRPGTGRLYEQARTDQLRSIAVTIPYSGQELVVYVPSVFMEVSDGGENAGAAQQTLDFRIQKGSAISSADVFKLIYR
;
A
#
# COMPACT_ATOMS: atom_id res chain seq x y z
N MET A 1 33.31 -11.08 -11.98
CA MET A 1 33.00 -11.36 -10.55
C MET A 1 31.90 -12.41 -10.58
N ALA A 2 32.07 -13.60 -10.01
CA ALA A 2 31.01 -14.60 -9.97
C ALA A 2 29.83 -14.15 -9.13
N LEU A 3 28.63 -14.58 -9.49
CA LEU A 3 27.45 -14.39 -8.67
C LEU A 3 27.71 -14.88 -7.24
N SER A 4 27.36 -14.10 -6.25
CA SER A 4 27.64 -14.43 -4.85
C SER A 4 26.63 -15.46 -4.35
N ASP A 5 27.08 -16.62 -3.85
CA ASP A 5 26.26 -17.61 -3.15
C ASP A 5 25.81 -17.14 -1.75
N LYS A 6 26.13 -15.89 -1.38
CA LYS A 6 25.73 -15.36 -0.08
C LYS A 6 24.26 -15.00 -0.08
N THR A 7 23.54 -15.50 0.91
CA THR A 7 22.15 -15.13 1.15
C THR A 7 22.01 -13.63 1.40
N THR A 8 21.07 -13.01 0.72
CA THR A 8 20.72 -11.60 0.92
C THR A 8 20.15 -11.39 2.32
N ARG A 9 20.63 -10.36 3.01
CA ARG A 9 20.10 -10.01 4.34
C ARG A 9 18.69 -9.45 4.21
N SER A 10 17.78 -9.93 5.02
CA SER A 10 16.38 -9.47 5.05
C SER A 10 16.20 -7.95 5.31
N ARG A 11 17.23 -7.28 5.80
CA ARG A 11 17.22 -5.83 6.09
C ARG A 11 17.52 -4.94 4.88
N ASN A 12 18.05 -5.50 3.79
CA ASN A 12 18.35 -4.74 2.58
C ASN A 12 17.13 -4.75 1.66
N ARG A 13 16.06 -4.10 2.09
CA ARG A 13 14.83 -3.98 1.33
C ARG A 13 14.56 -2.51 1.06
N THR A 14 14.16 -2.20 -0.16
CA THR A 14 13.74 -0.85 -0.55
C THR A 14 12.37 -0.91 -1.22
N LEU A 15 11.53 0.06 -0.91
CA LEU A 15 10.21 0.22 -1.48
C LEU A 15 10.11 1.60 -2.11
N PHE A 16 9.64 1.65 -3.35
CA PHE A 16 9.28 2.88 -4.04
C PHE A 16 7.85 2.75 -4.53
N ILE A 17 7.08 3.83 -4.43
CA ILE A 17 5.69 3.86 -4.88
C ILE A 17 5.49 5.15 -5.66
N THR A 18 4.94 5.02 -6.87
CA THR A 18 4.67 6.16 -7.75
C THR A 18 3.29 6.04 -8.39
N GLU A 19 2.67 7.17 -8.72
CA GLU A 19 1.37 7.21 -9.39
C GLU A 19 1.54 6.87 -10.87
N GLU A 20 0.67 6.03 -11.41
CA GLU A 20 0.68 5.67 -12.82
C GLU A 20 0.02 6.78 -13.66
N THR A 21 0.57 7.04 -14.83
CA THR A 21 -0.03 7.95 -15.81
C THR A 21 -1.06 7.25 -16.70
N THR A 22 -0.92 5.94 -16.82
CA THR A 22 -1.85 5.05 -17.53
C THR A 22 -2.00 3.79 -16.67
N ASN A 23 -3.21 3.48 -16.30
CA ASN A 23 -3.52 2.36 -15.42
C ASN A 23 -2.88 1.06 -15.90
N GLY A 24 -2.22 0.34 -14.99
CA GLY A 24 -1.54 -0.93 -15.28
C GLY A 24 -0.21 -0.79 -16.04
N THR A 25 0.23 0.44 -16.34
CA THR A 25 1.53 0.66 -16.98
C THR A 25 2.53 1.18 -15.94
N PRO A 26 3.57 0.38 -15.59
CA PRO A 26 4.48 0.76 -14.52
C PRO A 26 5.27 2.01 -14.86
N VAL A 27 5.31 2.94 -13.93
CA VAL A 27 6.09 4.18 -14.00
C VAL A 27 7.34 4.03 -13.15
N TYR A 28 8.51 4.22 -13.76
CA TYR A 28 9.78 4.11 -13.06
C TYR A 28 9.92 5.23 -12.01
N PRO A 29 10.21 4.88 -10.74
CA PRO A 29 10.20 5.85 -9.64
C PRO A 29 11.39 6.83 -9.71
N SER A 30 11.22 7.96 -9.05
CA SER A 30 12.31 8.88 -8.71
C SER A 30 12.87 8.61 -7.31
N GLY A 31 13.99 9.21 -6.94
CA GLY A 31 14.55 9.06 -5.59
C GLY A 31 13.61 9.54 -4.48
N THR A 32 12.70 10.47 -4.78
CA THR A 32 11.72 11.01 -3.80
C THR A 32 10.53 10.10 -3.54
N ASP A 33 10.35 9.06 -4.36
CA ASP A 33 9.24 8.10 -4.25
C ASP A 33 9.60 6.91 -3.32
N ALA A 34 10.73 7.03 -2.60
CA ALA A 34 11.21 6.01 -1.67
C ALA A 34 10.45 6.04 -0.34
N PHE A 35 10.04 4.87 0.13
CA PHE A 35 9.32 4.68 1.39
C PHE A 35 10.12 3.88 2.41
N LEU A 36 10.01 4.28 3.69
CA LEU A 36 10.46 3.50 4.83
C LEU A 36 9.29 2.65 5.35
N ALA A 37 9.19 1.44 4.86
CA ALA A 37 8.20 0.47 5.35
C ALA A 37 8.78 -0.36 6.50
N ALA A 38 7.94 -0.66 7.49
CA ALA A 38 8.28 -1.57 8.58
C ALA A 38 8.18 -3.03 8.12
N GLU A 39 7.11 -3.34 7.39
CA GLU A 39 6.87 -4.66 6.80
C GLU A 39 6.36 -4.51 5.37
N ILE A 40 6.72 -5.47 4.53
CA ILE A 40 6.29 -5.56 3.14
C ILE A 40 6.12 -7.03 2.81
N ASP A 41 4.96 -7.39 2.27
CA ASP A 41 4.64 -8.76 1.86
C ASP A 41 3.68 -8.77 0.65
N GLY A 42 3.32 -9.96 0.15
CA GLY A 42 2.30 -10.13 -0.88
C GLY A 42 2.70 -9.70 -2.31
N PHE A 43 3.99 -9.47 -2.58
CA PHE A 43 4.49 -9.18 -3.93
C PHE A 43 4.72 -10.48 -4.74
N THR A 44 3.81 -11.42 -4.62
CA THR A 44 3.77 -12.66 -5.40
C THR A 44 2.45 -12.71 -6.15
N GLN A 45 2.51 -13.17 -7.38
CA GLN A 45 1.31 -13.31 -8.18
C GLN A 45 0.62 -14.64 -7.87
N ASP A 46 -0.59 -14.55 -7.36
CA ASP A 46 -1.47 -15.70 -7.18
C ASP A 46 -2.23 -15.97 -8.48
N THR A 47 -2.30 -17.23 -8.87
CA THR A 47 -2.98 -17.67 -10.09
C THR A 47 -4.14 -18.56 -9.70
N GLU A 48 -5.34 -18.21 -10.10
CA GLU A 48 -6.46 -19.12 -10.00
C GLU A 48 -6.28 -20.25 -11.01
N THR A 49 -6.49 -21.47 -10.58
CA THR A 49 -6.44 -22.67 -11.45
C THR A 49 -7.79 -23.34 -11.45
N ALA A 50 -8.33 -23.59 -12.65
CA ALA A 50 -9.50 -24.43 -12.82
C ALA A 50 -9.03 -25.86 -13.15
N GLU A 51 -9.59 -26.87 -12.45
CA GLU A 51 -9.33 -28.26 -12.72
C GLU A 51 -10.45 -28.85 -13.57
N ALA A 52 -10.09 -29.35 -14.77
CA ALA A 52 -10.99 -30.14 -15.57
C ALA A 52 -10.79 -31.62 -15.22
N GLN A 53 -11.77 -32.25 -14.62
CA GLN A 53 -11.78 -33.70 -14.41
C GLN A 53 -12.45 -34.37 -15.61
N GLU A 54 -11.65 -34.98 -16.46
CA GLU A 54 -12.13 -35.80 -17.57
C GLU A 54 -12.03 -37.30 -17.24
N TYR A 55 -13.13 -38.01 -17.41
CA TYR A 55 -13.14 -39.48 -17.30
C TYR A 55 -12.52 -40.05 -18.58
N THR A 56 -11.30 -40.55 -18.47
CA THR A 56 -10.64 -41.32 -19.53
C THR A 56 -10.70 -42.80 -19.19
N ASP A 57 -10.61 -43.68 -20.19
CA ASP A 57 -10.57 -45.14 -20.03
C ASP A 57 -9.27 -45.63 -19.36
N ALA A 58 -8.47 -44.73 -18.81
CA ALA A 58 -7.23 -44.98 -18.11
C ALA A 58 -7.42 -45.18 -16.61
N LEU A 59 -6.61 -46.06 -16.02
CA LEU A 59 -6.64 -46.37 -14.57
C LEU A 59 -6.35 -45.16 -13.67
N PHE A 60 -5.78 -44.09 -14.22
CA PHE A 60 -5.51 -42.82 -13.55
C PHE A 60 -6.09 -41.69 -14.38
N THR A 61 -7.05 -40.97 -13.83
CA THR A 61 -7.50 -39.68 -14.34
C THR A 61 -6.49 -38.61 -13.95
N GLN A 62 -5.89 -37.95 -14.92
CA GLN A 62 -5.08 -36.77 -14.66
C GLN A 62 -6.00 -35.56 -14.82
N ALA A 63 -6.16 -34.78 -13.74
CA ALA A 63 -6.85 -33.49 -13.82
C ALA A 63 -5.95 -32.54 -14.63
N GLU A 64 -6.48 -31.97 -15.70
CA GLU A 64 -5.82 -30.92 -16.45
C GLU A 64 -6.07 -29.58 -15.74
N GLN A 65 -5.01 -28.92 -15.31
CA GLN A 65 -5.09 -27.61 -14.68
C GLN A 65 -5.04 -26.53 -15.76
N VAL A 66 -6.09 -25.73 -15.83
CA VAL A 66 -6.13 -24.53 -16.67
C VAL A 66 -5.82 -23.34 -15.79
N VAL A 67 -4.80 -22.57 -16.17
CA VAL A 67 -4.44 -21.32 -15.49
C VAL A 67 -5.51 -20.28 -15.79
N GLY A 68 -6.18 -19.83 -14.77
CA GLY A 68 -7.18 -18.78 -14.83
C GLY A 68 -6.58 -17.39 -14.60
N TYR A 69 -7.34 -16.56 -13.88
CA TYR A 69 -6.98 -15.19 -13.57
C TYR A 69 -5.81 -15.09 -12.58
N ALA A 70 -4.94 -14.09 -12.76
CA ALA A 70 -3.81 -13.86 -11.90
C ALA A 70 -3.85 -12.43 -11.31
N TYR A 71 -3.69 -12.33 -9.99
CA TYR A 71 -3.65 -11.06 -9.25
C TYR A 71 -2.63 -11.16 -8.09
N ALA A 72 -2.36 -10.04 -7.43
CA ALA A 72 -1.55 -10.03 -6.22
C ALA A 72 -2.16 -9.10 -5.17
N ASN A 73 -1.91 -9.42 -3.91
CA ASN A 73 -2.36 -8.63 -2.76
C ASN A 73 -1.16 -8.10 -1.95
N PRO A 74 -0.47 -7.06 -2.45
CA PRO A 74 0.62 -6.44 -1.70
C PRO A 74 0.12 -5.86 -0.37
N THR A 75 0.85 -6.12 0.70
CA THR A 75 0.61 -5.54 2.01
C THR A 75 1.82 -4.74 2.48
N MET A 76 1.57 -3.60 3.11
CA MET A 76 2.61 -2.68 3.53
C MET A 76 2.28 -2.06 4.88
N THR A 77 3.22 -2.13 5.82
CA THR A 77 3.12 -1.43 7.10
C THR A 77 4.06 -0.23 7.09
N ILE A 78 3.51 0.96 7.26
CA ILE A 78 4.25 2.22 7.20
C ILE A 78 3.97 3.04 8.45
N HIS A 79 5.02 3.53 9.12
CA HIS A 79 4.85 4.47 10.21
C HIS A 79 4.58 5.86 9.66
N PRO A 80 3.41 6.47 9.94
CA PRO A 80 3.06 7.79 9.45
C PRO A 80 4.04 8.86 9.91
N ARG A 81 4.25 9.85 9.05
CA ARG A 81 5.10 11.01 9.32
C ARG A 81 4.40 12.26 8.85
N PHE A 82 4.21 13.18 9.75
CA PHE A 82 3.66 14.48 9.38
C PHE A 82 4.53 15.18 8.33
N GLY A 83 3.93 16.07 7.57
CA GLY A 83 4.70 17.03 6.78
C GLY A 83 5.57 17.92 7.68
N ALA A 84 6.51 18.68 7.09
CA ALA A 84 7.43 19.54 7.85
C ALA A 84 6.72 20.60 8.71
N SER A 85 5.49 20.96 8.36
CA SER A 85 4.61 21.88 9.11
C SER A 85 3.14 21.60 8.77
N ALA A 86 2.22 22.18 9.51
CA ALA A 86 0.79 22.13 9.21
C ALA A 86 0.52 22.56 7.76
N GLY A 87 -0.38 21.86 7.08
CA GLY A 87 -0.70 22.09 5.66
C GLY A 87 0.31 21.55 4.64
N ASN A 88 1.43 20.95 5.10
CA ASN A 88 2.30 20.17 4.22
C ASN A 88 1.82 18.72 4.16
N THR A 89 1.88 18.13 2.98
CA THR A 89 1.49 16.74 2.76
C THR A 89 2.34 15.78 3.59
N PRO A 90 1.74 14.79 4.24
CA PRO A 90 2.49 13.73 4.93
C PRO A 90 3.30 12.90 3.92
N VAL A 91 4.27 12.14 4.41
CA VAL A 91 5.14 11.30 3.57
C VAL A 91 4.34 10.24 2.82
N GLU A 92 3.34 9.68 3.48
CA GLU A 92 2.44 8.66 2.96
C GLU A 92 1.28 9.21 2.08
N ALA A 93 1.32 10.48 1.70
CA ALA A 93 0.25 11.16 0.98
C ALA A 93 -0.23 10.45 -0.28
N ILE A 94 0.68 9.84 -1.03
CA ILE A 94 0.35 9.12 -2.28
C ILE A 94 -0.55 7.90 -1.99
N LEU A 95 -0.26 7.15 -0.92
CA LEU A 95 -1.07 6.01 -0.50
C LEU A 95 -2.42 6.45 0.02
N LEU A 96 -2.45 7.49 0.85
CA LEU A 96 -3.68 8.06 1.37
C LEU A 96 -4.55 8.62 0.24
N LYS A 97 -3.96 9.35 -0.72
CA LYS A 97 -4.67 9.87 -1.89
C LYS A 97 -5.26 8.73 -2.73
N ASN A 98 -4.50 7.66 -2.94
CA ASN A 98 -5.01 6.49 -3.67
C ASN A 98 -6.11 5.76 -2.89
N PHE A 99 -5.99 5.66 -1.57
CA PHE A 99 -7.04 5.02 -0.76
C PHE A 99 -8.31 5.86 -0.69
N PHE A 100 -8.22 7.15 -0.38
CA PHE A 100 -9.39 8.01 -0.19
C PHE A 100 -9.95 8.59 -1.50
N GLY A 101 -9.14 8.76 -2.52
CA GLY A 101 -9.52 9.34 -3.80
C GLY A 101 -9.40 10.86 -3.85
N ASN A 102 -9.60 11.56 -2.74
CA ASN A 102 -9.49 13.01 -2.69
C ASN A 102 -8.49 13.48 -1.63
N GLN A 103 -7.74 14.52 -1.99
CA GLN A 103 -6.82 15.22 -1.11
C GLN A 103 -7.03 16.72 -1.25
N THR A 104 -7.41 17.38 -0.15
CA THR A 104 -7.54 18.84 -0.11
C THR A 104 -6.45 19.43 0.77
N VAL A 105 -5.61 20.29 0.20
CA VAL A 105 -4.52 20.97 0.91
C VAL A 105 -4.92 22.42 1.16
N VAL A 106 -4.98 22.83 2.44
CA VAL A 106 -5.13 24.23 2.84
C VAL A 106 -3.80 24.69 3.40
N GLY A 107 -3.04 25.44 2.59
CA GLY A 107 -1.67 25.83 2.88
C GLY A 107 -1.51 26.38 4.31
N SER A 108 -0.46 25.94 5.00
CA SER A 108 -0.13 26.28 6.39
C SER A 108 -1.20 25.95 7.43
N THR A 109 -2.21 25.14 7.08
CA THR A 109 -3.33 24.84 7.98
C THR A 109 -3.62 23.36 8.10
N SER A 110 -3.93 22.66 6.98
CA SER A 110 -4.32 21.27 7.03
C SER A 110 -4.22 20.56 5.67
N VAL A 111 -4.10 19.25 5.73
CA VAL A 111 -4.30 18.34 4.61
C VAL A 111 -5.42 17.39 4.98
N THR A 112 -6.47 17.35 4.17
CA THR A 112 -7.67 16.53 4.39
C THR A 112 -7.78 15.46 3.31
N TYR A 113 -8.05 14.24 3.72
CA TYR A 113 -8.38 13.11 2.86
C TYR A 113 -9.84 12.71 3.11
N ASP A 114 -10.60 12.54 2.05
CA ASP A 114 -12.00 12.13 2.07
C ASP A 114 -12.31 11.18 0.91
N PHE A 115 -13.32 10.33 1.06
CA PHE A 115 -13.67 9.33 0.05
C PHE A 115 -14.26 10.00 -1.19
N LEU A 116 -13.60 9.75 -2.31
CA LEU A 116 -14.07 10.10 -3.65
C LEU A 116 -13.74 8.94 -4.58
N ASP A 117 -14.64 8.66 -5.50
CA ASP A 117 -14.38 7.70 -6.57
C ASP A 117 -13.30 8.21 -7.51
N HIS A 118 -12.33 7.34 -7.85
CA HIS A 118 -11.20 7.68 -8.71
C HIS A 118 -10.59 6.43 -9.33
N ASP A 119 -9.96 6.60 -10.48
CA ASP A 119 -9.36 5.52 -11.29
C ASP A 119 -7.82 5.49 -11.22
N ASN A 120 -7.20 6.21 -10.27
CA ASN A 120 -5.74 6.29 -10.18
C ASN A 120 -5.15 5.01 -9.65
N THR A 121 -4.18 4.45 -10.37
CA THR A 121 -3.41 3.29 -9.95
C THR A 121 -1.97 3.67 -9.60
N LEU A 122 -1.31 2.79 -8.87
CA LEU A 122 0.05 2.94 -8.39
C LEU A 122 0.95 1.84 -8.97
N SER A 123 2.21 2.20 -9.17
CA SER A 123 3.30 1.23 -9.38
C SER A 123 4.12 1.14 -8.10
N ALA A 124 4.33 -0.07 -7.59
CA ALA A 124 5.19 -0.32 -6.44
C ALA A 124 6.40 -1.15 -6.85
N TYR A 125 7.59 -0.65 -6.55
CA TYR A 125 8.87 -1.31 -6.79
C TYR A 125 9.44 -1.78 -5.47
N TYR A 126 9.51 -3.07 -5.30
CA TYR A 126 10.06 -3.70 -4.12
C TYR A 126 11.34 -4.44 -4.48
N GLN A 127 12.45 -4.08 -3.86
CA GLN A 127 13.76 -4.63 -4.17
C GLN A 127 14.42 -5.26 -2.96
N TYR A 128 14.91 -6.47 -3.14
CA TYR A 128 15.79 -7.17 -2.21
C TYR A 128 17.26 -6.91 -2.58
N ALA A 129 17.85 -5.93 -1.94
CA ALA A 129 19.19 -5.44 -2.30
C ALA A 129 19.28 -5.16 -3.82
N ASP A 130 20.32 -5.64 -4.47
CA ASP A 130 20.53 -5.56 -5.91
C ASP A 130 20.37 -6.93 -6.60
N VAL A 131 19.69 -7.87 -5.93
CA VAL A 131 19.55 -9.26 -6.38
C VAL A 131 18.24 -9.52 -7.11
N MET A 132 17.12 -9.06 -6.51
CA MET A 132 15.78 -9.28 -7.05
C MET A 132 14.92 -8.03 -6.87
N GLN A 133 14.13 -7.73 -7.86
CA GLN A 133 13.14 -6.65 -7.86
C GLN A 133 11.77 -7.22 -8.25
N CYS A 134 10.76 -6.80 -7.54
CA CYS A 134 9.36 -7.06 -7.88
C CYS A 134 8.71 -5.72 -8.24
N VAL A 135 7.93 -5.70 -9.30
CA VAL A 135 7.20 -4.52 -9.77
C VAL A 135 5.73 -4.88 -9.80
N ALA A 136 4.96 -4.31 -8.88
CA ALA A 136 3.50 -4.39 -8.91
C ALA A 136 2.96 -3.19 -9.70
N SER A 137 2.12 -3.45 -10.70
CA SER A 137 1.48 -2.42 -11.52
C SER A 137 -0.04 -2.55 -11.49
N GLY A 138 -0.73 -1.44 -11.77
CA GLY A 138 -2.17 -1.36 -11.60
C GLY A 138 -2.58 -1.57 -10.15
N MET A 139 -1.77 -1.11 -9.20
CA MET A 139 -2.02 -1.32 -7.77
C MET A 139 -2.99 -0.27 -7.23
N VAL A 140 -4.02 -0.71 -6.50
CA VAL A 140 -4.95 0.15 -5.77
C VAL A 140 -5.04 -0.31 -4.33
N ILE A 141 -5.05 0.64 -3.40
CA ILE A 141 -5.20 0.35 -1.98
C ILE A 141 -6.67 0.03 -1.69
N SER A 142 -6.95 -1.18 -1.22
CA SER A 142 -8.28 -1.68 -0.88
C SER A 142 -8.63 -1.50 0.59
N GLU A 143 -7.63 -1.66 1.49
CA GLU A 143 -7.85 -1.56 2.93
C GLU A 143 -6.78 -0.71 3.59
N MET A 144 -7.18 -0.02 4.64
CA MET A 144 -6.29 0.73 5.51
C MET A 144 -6.70 0.54 6.96
N ASN A 145 -5.76 0.07 7.78
CA ASN A 145 -5.96 -0.13 9.21
C ASN A 145 -4.92 0.66 9.98
N PHE A 146 -5.30 1.17 11.15
CA PHE A 146 -4.33 1.70 12.10
C PHE A 146 -4.84 1.59 13.53
N SER A 147 -3.90 1.48 14.44
CA SER A 147 -4.18 1.46 15.88
C SER A 147 -3.31 2.48 16.62
N VAL A 148 -3.84 2.97 17.71
CA VAL A 148 -3.17 3.89 18.62
C VAL A 148 -3.21 3.29 20.00
N SER A 149 -2.07 2.93 20.54
CA SER A 149 -1.90 2.50 21.91
C SER A 149 -0.84 3.31 22.62
N LYS A 150 -0.84 3.27 23.95
CA LYS A 150 0.10 4.06 24.74
C LYS A 150 1.53 3.52 24.56
N GLN A 151 2.45 4.40 24.20
CA GLN A 151 3.89 4.14 24.07
C GLN A 151 4.29 3.25 22.87
N GLU A 152 3.41 3.06 21.90
CA GLU A 152 3.73 2.38 20.66
C GLU A 152 3.81 3.37 19.49
N LEU A 153 4.61 3.03 18.49
CA LEU A 153 4.60 3.76 17.23
C LEU A 153 3.30 3.46 16.50
N MET A 154 2.63 4.51 16.04
CA MET A 154 1.49 4.32 15.15
C MET A 154 1.97 3.72 13.84
N ALA A 155 1.20 2.80 13.30
CA ALA A 155 1.45 2.20 12.01
C ALA A 155 0.18 2.25 11.18
N TYR A 156 0.32 2.55 9.88
CA TYR A 156 -0.69 2.31 8.86
C TYR A 156 -0.38 0.98 8.20
N GLU A 157 -1.35 0.10 8.21
CA GLU A 157 -1.34 -1.16 7.49
C GLU A 157 -2.20 -0.99 6.25
N PHE A 158 -1.57 -1.04 5.08
CA PHE A 158 -2.24 -0.95 3.79
C PHE A 158 -2.29 -2.34 3.16
N THR A 159 -3.46 -2.73 2.70
CA THR A 159 -3.65 -3.86 1.79
C THR A 159 -4.00 -3.31 0.42
N ALA A 160 -3.34 -3.79 -0.60
CA ALA A 160 -3.58 -3.39 -1.98
C ALA A 160 -3.99 -4.58 -2.82
N ILE A 161 -4.61 -4.30 -3.95
CA ILE A 161 -4.84 -5.26 -5.03
C ILE A 161 -4.01 -4.77 -6.22
N SER A 162 -3.29 -5.69 -6.87
CA SER A 162 -2.49 -5.38 -8.05
C SER A 162 -2.84 -6.32 -9.19
N ASN A 163 -2.98 -5.78 -10.38
CA ASN A 163 -3.29 -6.57 -11.57
C ASN A 163 -2.14 -7.47 -11.98
N LYS A 164 -0.91 -7.00 -11.81
CA LYS A 164 0.28 -7.69 -12.31
C LYS A 164 1.47 -7.46 -11.41
N VAL A 165 2.20 -8.53 -11.14
CA VAL A 165 3.52 -8.46 -10.50
C VAL A 165 4.56 -9.09 -11.42
N GLU A 166 5.55 -8.31 -11.75
CA GLU A 166 6.69 -8.73 -12.58
C GLU A 166 7.95 -8.83 -11.73
N HIS A 167 8.79 -9.81 -12.04
CA HIS A 167 10.02 -10.05 -11.33
C HIS A 167 11.23 -9.82 -12.24
N SER A 168 12.25 -9.17 -11.70
CA SER A 168 13.56 -9.06 -12.33
C SER A 168 14.63 -9.52 -11.34
N SER A 169 15.62 -10.25 -11.81
CA SER A 169 16.68 -10.76 -10.96
C SER A 169 18.06 -10.52 -11.56
N GLN A 170 19.06 -10.49 -10.69
CA GLN A 170 20.45 -10.39 -11.12
C GLN A 170 20.82 -11.54 -12.05
N CYS A 171 21.49 -11.21 -13.15
CA CYS A 171 22.01 -12.18 -14.11
C CYS A 171 23.43 -11.84 -14.56
N GLU A 172 24.11 -12.81 -15.15
CA GLU A 172 25.48 -12.67 -15.66
C GLU A 172 25.49 -12.95 -17.16
N VAL A 173 26.26 -12.18 -17.91
CA VAL A 173 26.54 -12.44 -19.33
C VAL A 173 27.41 -13.71 -19.40
N PRO A 174 26.96 -14.77 -20.06
CA PRO A 174 27.63 -16.08 -20.03
C PRO A 174 29.09 -16.03 -20.47
N SER A 175 29.91 -16.91 -19.89
CA SER A 175 31.28 -17.12 -20.31
C SER A 175 31.32 -17.65 -21.77
N GLY A 176 32.22 -17.09 -22.58
CA GLY A 176 32.28 -17.44 -24.00
C GLY A 176 31.46 -16.54 -24.93
N THR A 177 30.71 -15.58 -24.38
CA THR A 177 30.12 -14.51 -25.18
C THR A 177 31.22 -13.65 -25.76
N SER A 178 31.20 -13.41 -27.06
CA SER A 178 32.08 -12.41 -27.69
C SER A 178 31.69 -11.02 -27.23
N THR A 179 32.62 -10.06 -27.21
CA THR A 179 32.33 -8.65 -26.92
C THR A 179 31.14 -8.15 -27.76
N ILE A 180 30.15 -7.64 -27.08
CA ILE A 180 28.94 -7.07 -27.67
C ILE A 180 29.21 -5.62 -27.85
N THR A 181 29.32 -5.16 -29.09
CA THR A 181 29.58 -3.75 -29.39
C THR A 181 28.36 -2.86 -29.02
N ALA A 182 28.66 -1.75 -28.39
CA ALA A 182 27.65 -0.74 -28.03
C ALA A 182 26.79 -0.30 -29.23
N GLY A 183 25.50 -0.12 -29.02
CA GLY A 183 24.56 0.27 -30.07
C GLY A 183 23.10 0.27 -29.64
N SER A 184 22.21 0.51 -30.57
CA SER A 184 20.77 0.46 -30.35
C SER A 184 20.24 -0.95 -30.61
N GLY A 185 19.33 -1.43 -29.73
CA GLY A 185 18.70 -2.74 -29.86
C GLY A 185 19.66 -3.91 -29.79
N VAL A 186 20.76 -3.78 -29.05
CA VAL A 186 21.80 -4.80 -28.97
C VAL A 186 21.31 -6.02 -28.21
N THR A 187 21.62 -7.22 -28.74
CA THR A 187 21.24 -8.47 -28.10
C THR A 187 22.26 -8.90 -27.05
N ILE A 188 21.82 -9.03 -25.82
CA ILE A 188 22.62 -9.40 -24.64
C ILE A 188 22.18 -10.81 -24.18
N PRO A 189 23.00 -11.83 -24.26
CA PRO A 189 22.69 -13.13 -23.71
C PRO A 189 22.77 -13.06 -22.16
N VAL A 190 21.78 -13.65 -21.50
CA VAL A 190 21.69 -13.70 -20.03
C VAL A 190 21.69 -15.15 -19.50
N GLY A 191 22.01 -16.11 -20.34
CA GLY A 191 22.06 -17.51 -19.97
C GLY A 191 20.72 -18.21 -20.03
N THR A 192 20.28 -18.78 -18.94
CA THR A 192 19.03 -19.55 -18.89
C THR A 192 17.81 -18.63 -18.85
N ALA A 193 16.81 -18.96 -19.69
CA ALA A 193 15.45 -18.45 -19.64
C ALA A 193 15.33 -16.94 -19.22
N ALA A 194 15.65 -16.06 -20.16
CA ALA A 194 15.65 -14.61 -19.92
C ALA A 194 14.33 -14.08 -19.33
N ALA A 195 13.20 -14.74 -19.64
CA ALA A 195 11.89 -14.41 -19.08
C ALA A 195 11.80 -14.56 -17.54
N TYR A 196 12.70 -15.34 -16.91
CA TYR A 196 12.74 -15.46 -15.45
C TYR A 196 13.62 -14.40 -14.77
N VAL A 197 14.42 -13.67 -15.53
CA VAL A 197 15.36 -12.70 -14.98
C VAL A 197 15.05 -11.26 -15.40
N ALA A 198 14.27 -11.06 -16.46
CA ALA A 198 13.97 -9.74 -16.99
C ALA A 198 12.61 -9.69 -17.69
N GLN A 199 11.97 -8.52 -17.62
CA GLN A 199 10.75 -8.20 -18.36
C GLN A 199 11.01 -6.98 -19.25
N VAL A 200 10.18 -6.78 -20.26
CA VAL A 200 10.22 -5.56 -21.09
C VAL A 200 10.00 -4.34 -20.21
N GLY A 201 10.86 -3.33 -20.33
CA GLY A 201 10.84 -2.14 -19.48
C GLY A 201 11.67 -2.26 -18.19
N SER A 202 12.11 -3.47 -17.79
CA SER A 202 13.01 -3.62 -16.63
C SER A 202 14.31 -2.85 -16.86
N ARG A 203 14.81 -2.21 -15.78
CA ARG A 203 16.08 -1.50 -15.81
C ARG A 203 17.16 -2.27 -15.07
N PHE A 204 18.34 -2.30 -15.65
CA PHE A 204 19.50 -2.96 -15.06
C PHE A 204 20.71 -2.04 -15.05
N ASP A 205 21.41 -2.03 -13.92
CA ASP A 205 22.75 -1.49 -13.81
C ASP A 205 23.74 -2.56 -14.31
N VAL A 206 24.56 -2.18 -15.27
CA VAL A 206 25.58 -3.06 -15.86
C VAL A 206 26.90 -2.86 -15.10
N PHE A 207 27.45 -3.95 -14.58
CA PHE A 207 28.72 -3.97 -13.88
C PHE A 207 29.73 -4.79 -14.67
N ASN A 208 30.92 -4.24 -14.84
CA ASN A 208 32.03 -4.96 -15.47
C ASN A 208 32.62 -6.02 -14.51
N THR A 209 33.56 -6.82 -15.00
CA THR A 209 34.22 -7.88 -14.23
C THR A 209 35.01 -7.36 -13.02
N ALA A 210 35.38 -6.08 -12.99
CA ALA A 210 36.00 -5.42 -11.84
C ALA A 210 34.99 -4.97 -10.78
N GLY A 211 33.66 -5.11 -11.04
CA GLY A 211 32.60 -4.69 -10.15
C GLY A 211 32.31 -3.21 -10.21
N THR A 212 32.71 -2.52 -11.27
CA THR A 212 32.40 -1.10 -11.50
C THR A 212 31.17 -0.99 -12.37
N LYS A 213 30.20 -0.17 -11.95
CA LYS A 213 29.03 0.17 -12.76
C LYS A 213 29.49 0.93 -14.01
N THR A 214 29.09 0.48 -15.18
CA THR A 214 29.43 1.09 -16.47
C THR A 214 28.29 1.94 -17.03
N GLU A 215 27.05 1.41 -16.98
CA GLU A 215 25.87 2.10 -17.47
C GLU A 215 24.59 1.55 -16.82
N THR A 216 23.44 2.14 -17.16
CA THR A 216 22.11 1.60 -16.88
C THR A 216 21.39 1.37 -18.18
N ILE A 217 20.86 0.18 -18.40
CA ILE A 217 20.11 -0.21 -19.59
C ILE A 217 18.64 -0.42 -19.28
N THR A 218 17.77 -0.25 -20.31
CA THR A 218 16.35 -0.62 -20.24
C THR A 218 16.10 -1.75 -21.23
N VAL A 219 15.43 -2.79 -20.79
CA VAL A 219 15.10 -3.97 -21.62
C VAL A 219 14.02 -3.60 -22.63
N LEU A 220 14.31 -3.75 -23.91
CA LEU A 220 13.40 -3.50 -25.02
C LEU A 220 12.60 -4.74 -25.41
N THR A 221 13.26 -5.91 -25.45
CA THR A 221 12.61 -7.20 -25.73
C THR A 221 13.23 -8.31 -24.89
N VAL A 222 12.47 -9.35 -24.65
CA VAL A 222 12.91 -10.58 -23.97
C VAL A 222 12.66 -11.76 -24.88
N SER A 223 13.67 -12.59 -25.08
CA SER A 223 13.58 -13.84 -25.81
C SER A 223 14.02 -15.01 -24.93
N THR A 224 14.11 -16.22 -25.46
CA THR A 224 14.35 -17.44 -24.65
C THR A 224 15.57 -17.33 -23.72
N ILE A 225 16.69 -16.81 -24.21
CA ILE A 225 17.95 -16.68 -23.44
C ILE A 225 18.61 -15.31 -23.59
N ASN A 226 17.96 -14.38 -24.26
CA ASN A 226 18.52 -13.05 -24.55
C ASN A 226 17.52 -11.94 -24.17
N ILE A 227 18.08 -10.78 -23.82
CA ILE A 227 17.37 -9.51 -23.78
C ILE A 227 17.92 -8.60 -24.88
N THR A 228 17.16 -7.63 -25.33
CA THR A 228 17.70 -6.52 -26.14
C THR A 228 17.61 -5.22 -25.36
N ALA A 229 18.63 -4.38 -25.52
CA ALA A 229 18.68 -3.06 -24.91
C ALA A 229 19.54 -2.11 -25.76
N ASP A 230 19.36 -0.82 -25.57
CA ASP A 230 20.31 0.17 -26.08
C ASP A 230 21.49 0.26 -25.11
N THR A 231 22.72 0.19 -25.63
CA THR A 231 23.94 0.25 -24.84
C THR A 231 24.87 1.34 -25.35
N THR A 232 25.57 2.00 -24.46
CA THR A 232 26.58 3.01 -24.78
C THR A 232 28.00 2.52 -24.56
N VAL A 233 28.14 1.37 -23.91
CA VAL A 233 29.43 0.74 -23.59
C VAL A 233 29.39 -0.71 -24.11
N ASP A 234 30.55 -1.20 -24.58
CA ASP A 234 30.70 -2.60 -24.97
C ASP A 234 30.49 -3.51 -23.76
N ILE A 235 29.78 -4.61 -23.97
CA ILE A 235 29.45 -5.59 -22.93
C ILE A 235 30.25 -6.89 -23.21
N ASP A 236 31.01 -7.31 -22.23
CA ASP A 236 31.82 -8.50 -22.28
C ASP A 236 31.24 -9.68 -21.47
N ALA A 237 31.71 -10.87 -21.74
CA ALA A 237 31.44 -12.04 -20.92
C ALA A 237 31.82 -11.80 -19.46
N GLY A 238 30.97 -12.27 -18.51
CA GLY A 238 31.17 -12.07 -17.07
C GLY A 238 30.72 -10.72 -16.56
N PHE A 239 30.13 -9.84 -17.39
CA PHE A 239 29.44 -8.67 -16.91
C PHE A 239 28.18 -9.09 -16.14
N ILE A 240 27.84 -8.33 -15.10
CA ILE A 240 26.69 -8.59 -14.23
C ILE A 240 25.66 -7.50 -14.43
N LEU A 241 24.42 -7.91 -14.71
CA LEU A 241 23.26 -7.05 -14.76
C LEU A 241 22.50 -7.17 -13.44
N LYS A 242 22.30 -6.05 -12.74
CA LYS A 242 21.56 -6.00 -11.48
C LYS A 242 20.33 -5.13 -11.65
N PRO A 243 19.15 -5.54 -11.15
CA PRO A 243 17.97 -4.68 -11.14
C PRO A 243 18.30 -3.31 -10.57
N SER A 244 17.94 -2.26 -11.29
CA SER A 244 18.29 -0.86 -10.96
C SER A 244 17.10 -0.12 -10.38
N LEU A 245 17.33 0.59 -9.28
CA LEU A 245 16.44 1.62 -8.74
C LEU A 245 17.23 2.89 -8.43
N PRO A 246 16.57 4.05 -8.39
CA PRO A 246 17.24 5.27 -7.99
C PRO A 246 17.68 5.21 -6.53
N THR A 247 18.65 6.03 -6.15
CA THR A 247 18.98 6.20 -4.73
C THR A 247 17.82 6.85 -4.01
N GLY A 248 17.27 6.18 -2.99
CA GLY A 248 16.14 6.68 -2.24
C GLY A 248 16.48 7.90 -1.40
N SER A 249 15.63 8.90 -1.44
CA SER A 249 15.66 10.08 -0.56
C SER A 249 14.56 9.93 0.48
N TYR A 250 14.94 9.56 1.69
CA TYR A 250 14.00 9.30 2.77
C TYR A 250 13.75 10.53 3.63
N SER A 251 12.51 10.71 4.08
CA SER A 251 12.17 11.79 4.99
C SER A 251 12.91 11.66 6.33
N ALA A 252 13.51 12.75 6.78
CA ALA A 252 14.14 12.85 8.11
C ALA A 252 13.11 13.07 9.25
N VAL A 253 11.83 13.28 8.92
CA VAL A 253 10.78 13.48 9.93
C VAL A 253 10.59 12.19 10.73
N GLN A 254 10.49 12.35 12.04
CA GLN A 254 10.32 11.20 12.95
C GLN A 254 8.96 10.53 12.75
N PRO A 255 8.89 9.20 12.93
CA PRO A 255 7.62 8.49 12.93
C PRO A 255 6.69 8.98 14.04
N PHE A 256 5.40 8.87 13.79
CA PHE A 256 4.37 9.30 14.72
C PHE A 256 4.26 8.36 15.93
N ALA A 257 4.58 8.88 17.11
CA ALA A 257 4.45 8.17 18.38
C ALA A 257 3.43 8.90 19.27
N PRO A 258 2.14 8.54 19.21
CA PRO A 258 1.11 9.21 19.96
C PRO A 258 1.27 8.99 21.46
N THR A 259 1.14 10.06 22.23
CA THR A 259 1.16 9.99 23.70
C THR A 259 -0.24 10.02 24.30
N SER A 260 -1.22 10.48 23.52
CA SER A 260 -2.62 10.59 23.93
C SER A 260 -3.54 10.59 22.72
N ALA A 261 -4.78 10.14 22.92
CA ALA A 261 -5.87 10.32 21.99
C ALA A 261 -7.11 10.80 22.75
N THR A 262 -7.86 11.72 22.16
CA THR A 262 -9.13 12.19 22.72
C THR A 262 -10.23 11.92 21.72
N VAL A 263 -11.24 11.21 22.15
CA VAL A 263 -12.45 10.91 21.36
C VAL A 263 -13.56 11.89 21.78
N TYR A 264 -14.19 12.48 20.80
CA TYR A 264 -15.33 13.38 21.00
C TYR A 264 -16.58 12.75 20.40
N VAL A 265 -17.64 12.63 21.19
CA VAL A 265 -18.91 12.02 20.75
C VAL A 265 -20.03 13.04 21.01
N GLY A 266 -20.66 13.50 19.93
CA GLY A 266 -21.72 14.49 19.98
C GLY A 266 -22.95 14.12 19.13
N PRO A 267 -23.96 14.99 19.07
CA PRO A 267 -25.11 14.79 18.20
C PRO A 267 -24.71 14.63 16.73
N SER A 268 -25.46 13.82 15.97
CA SER A 268 -25.21 13.63 14.54
C SER A 268 -25.27 14.93 13.76
N GLY A 269 -24.39 15.11 12.78
CA GLY A 269 -24.28 16.31 11.97
C GLY A 269 -23.59 17.49 12.65
N THR A 270 -23.03 17.30 13.86
CA THR A 270 -22.26 18.35 14.53
C THR A 270 -20.97 18.61 13.75
N ALA A 271 -20.75 19.86 13.32
CA ALA A 271 -19.52 20.23 12.62
C ALA A 271 -18.27 19.96 13.48
N MET A 272 -17.19 19.52 12.86
CA MET A 272 -15.94 19.12 13.54
C MET A 272 -15.46 20.17 14.56
N ALA A 273 -15.44 21.45 14.19
CA ALA A 273 -14.96 22.52 15.06
C ALA A 273 -15.82 22.68 16.33
N SER A 274 -17.13 22.42 16.25
CA SER A 274 -18.05 22.46 17.39
C SER A 274 -18.02 21.17 18.19
N LEU A 275 -17.69 20.05 17.55
CA LEU A 275 -17.59 18.74 18.19
C LEU A 275 -16.33 18.63 19.07
N ILE A 276 -15.21 19.20 18.64
CA ILE A 276 -13.96 19.23 19.41
C ILE A 276 -14.07 20.24 20.56
N HIS A 277 -14.86 19.88 21.56
CA HIS A 277 -15.14 20.68 22.74
C HIS A 277 -15.07 19.81 24.00
N ALA A 278 -14.74 20.43 25.12
CA ALA A 278 -14.57 19.71 26.40
C ALA A 278 -15.80 18.93 26.85
N ASP A 279 -17.01 19.37 26.49
CA ASP A 279 -18.26 18.70 26.86
C ASP A 279 -18.48 17.37 26.21
N TYR A 280 -17.81 17.14 25.06
CA TYR A 280 -17.89 15.88 24.29
C TYR A 280 -16.66 14.99 24.45
N ALA A 281 -15.63 15.48 25.15
CA ALA A 281 -14.31 14.82 25.22
C ALA A 281 -14.32 13.59 26.12
N LEU A 282 -13.80 12.49 25.58
CA LEU A 282 -13.54 11.23 26.26
C LEU A 282 -12.06 10.87 26.07
N LYS A 283 -11.36 10.51 27.13
CA LYS A 283 -9.96 10.08 27.00
C LYS A 283 -9.93 8.62 26.56
N ALA A 284 -9.46 8.40 25.35
CA ALA A 284 -9.20 7.07 24.83
C ALA A 284 -7.96 6.46 25.50
N ARG A 285 -8.00 5.17 25.71
CA ARG A 285 -6.88 4.35 26.12
C ARG A 285 -6.25 3.65 24.91
N GLU A 286 -7.11 3.08 24.09
CA GLU A 286 -6.78 2.42 22.85
C GLU A 286 -7.77 2.88 21.78
N LEU A 287 -7.30 2.97 20.56
CA LEU A 287 -8.10 3.30 19.39
C LEU A 287 -7.67 2.39 18.26
N SER A 288 -8.62 1.80 17.59
CA SER A 288 -8.41 1.13 16.30
C SER A 288 -9.37 1.70 15.26
N VAL A 289 -8.88 1.86 14.05
CA VAL A 289 -9.65 2.29 12.89
C VAL A 289 -9.37 1.31 11.76
N SER A 290 -10.43 0.73 11.24
CA SER A 290 -10.39 -0.20 10.11
C SER A 290 -11.26 0.33 8.99
N MET A 291 -10.72 0.37 7.80
CA MET A 291 -11.37 0.91 6.61
C MET A 291 -11.17 -0.04 5.44
N ASN A 292 -12.25 -0.39 4.78
CA ASN A 292 -12.24 -1.24 3.59
C ASN A 292 -13.09 -0.60 2.49
N LYS A 293 -12.53 -0.47 1.30
CA LYS A 293 -13.27 0.02 0.11
C LYS A 293 -14.25 -1.00 -0.45
N ASN A 294 -14.21 -2.25 0.04
CA ASN A 294 -14.97 -3.37 -0.52
C ASN A 294 -14.77 -3.48 -2.04
N MET A 295 -13.51 -3.29 -2.46
CA MET A 295 -13.15 -3.42 -3.86
C MET A 295 -13.30 -4.87 -4.30
N GLN A 296 -13.96 -5.04 -5.42
CA GLN A 296 -13.91 -6.32 -6.11
C GLN A 296 -12.61 -6.37 -6.91
N THR A 297 -11.92 -7.51 -6.84
CA THR A 297 -10.82 -7.80 -7.76
C THR A 297 -11.32 -7.58 -9.18
N PRO A 298 -10.48 -7.02 -10.08
CA PRO A 298 -10.84 -6.86 -11.48
C PRO A 298 -11.36 -8.19 -11.98
N THR A 299 -12.65 -8.24 -12.21
CA THR A 299 -13.36 -9.49 -12.30
C THR A 299 -12.92 -10.24 -13.54
N ALA A 300 -12.61 -11.49 -13.36
CA ALA A 300 -12.64 -12.51 -14.39
C ALA A 300 -13.98 -12.62 -15.14
N ASP A 301 -14.95 -11.75 -14.84
CA ASP A 301 -16.27 -11.75 -15.46
C ASP A 301 -16.25 -11.24 -16.90
N GLU A 302 -15.22 -10.53 -17.31
CA GLU A 302 -15.01 -10.18 -18.71
C GLU A 302 -14.10 -11.19 -19.40
N LEU A 303 -14.64 -11.93 -20.33
CA LEU A 303 -13.90 -12.81 -21.25
C LEU A 303 -13.03 -11.97 -22.22
N ASN A 304 -12.12 -11.16 -21.68
CA ASN A 304 -11.26 -10.27 -22.46
C ASN A 304 -10.01 -10.96 -23.04
N GLY A 305 -9.84 -12.25 -22.75
CA GLY A 305 -8.71 -13.06 -23.26
C GLY A 305 -7.37 -12.71 -22.62
N SER A 306 -7.31 -11.90 -21.54
CA SER A 306 -6.11 -11.59 -20.79
C SER A 306 -6.02 -12.45 -19.52
N LEU A 307 -4.82 -12.94 -19.20
CA LEU A 307 -4.53 -13.57 -17.90
C LEU A 307 -4.51 -12.56 -16.76
N PHE A 308 -4.36 -11.29 -17.10
CA PHE A 308 -4.33 -10.18 -16.15
C PHE A 308 -5.65 -9.41 -16.30
N GLY A 309 -6.27 -9.06 -15.20
CA GLY A 309 -7.50 -8.28 -15.20
C GLY A 309 -7.36 -6.95 -15.91
N GLY A 310 -8.49 -6.39 -16.27
CA GLY A 310 -8.56 -5.01 -16.72
C GLY A 310 -8.10 -4.05 -15.61
N PRO A 311 -7.69 -2.83 -15.95
CA PRO A 311 -7.30 -1.82 -14.96
C PRO A 311 -8.50 -1.28 -14.16
N ASP A 312 -9.71 -1.69 -14.47
CA ASP A 312 -10.93 -1.16 -13.88
C ASP A 312 -11.28 -1.93 -12.61
N TYR A 313 -11.34 -1.22 -11.51
CA TYR A 313 -11.75 -1.75 -10.21
C TYR A 313 -13.16 -1.25 -9.89
N GLU A 314 -14.05 -2.16 -9.53
CA GLU A 314 -15.35 -1.79 -8.99
C GLU A 314 -15.22 -1.54 -7.49
N ILE A 315 -15.63 -0.35 -7.05
CA ILE A 315 -15.67 0.04 -5.64
C ILE A 315 -17.11 -0.06 -5.17
N ASP A 316 -17.36 -0.91 -4.19
CA ASP A 316 -18.63 -0.95 -3.47
C ASP A 316 -18.63 0.10 -2.34
N VAL A 317 -19.69 0.12 -1.54
CA VAL A 317 -19.81 1.07 -0.42
C VAL A 317 -18.67 0.83 0.59
N PRO A 318 -17.79 1.82 0.83
CA PRO A 318 -16.73 1.69 1.81
C PRO A 318 -17.28 1.43 3.22
N THR A 319 -16.66 0.52 3.93
CA THR A 319 -16.92 0.29 5.35
C THR A 319 -15.84 0.94 6.21
N VAL A 320 -16.27 1.61 7.28
CA VAL A 320 -15.34 2.17 8.26
C VAL A 320 -15.82 1.79 9.65
N GLU A 321 -14.95 1.17 10.40
CA GLU A 321 -15.19 0.79 11.79
C GLU A 321 -14.14 1.48 12.67
N ILE A 322 -14.62 2.10 13.75
CA ILE A 322 -13.76 2.74 14.73
C ILE A 322 -14.10 2.11 16.08
N SER A 323 -13.10 1.54 16.75
CA SER A 323 -13.25 1.00 18.09
C SER A 323 -12.35 1.73 19.07
N THR A 324 -12.86 2.06 20.24
CA THR A 324 -12.07 2.72 21.28
C THR A 324 -12.44 2.22 22.67
N THR A 325 -11.42 2.02 23.49
CA THR A 325 -11.57 1.69 24.91
C THR A 325 -11.37 2.94 25.75
N ILE A 326 -12.32 3.23 26.63
CA ILE A 326 -12.28 4.34 27.56
C ILE A 326 -12.38 3.83 29.01
N ASN A 327 -11.79 4.56 29.96
CA ASN A 327 -12.02 4.29 31.37
C ASN A 327 -13.35 4.86 31.83
N LEU A 328 -14.09 4.09 32.62
CA LEU A 328 -15.32 4.56 33.26
C LEU A 328 -15.04 5.75 34.19
N ARG A 329 -15.81 6.81 34.02
CA ARG A 329 -15.74 8.04 34.82
C ARG A 329 -17.17 8.54 35.12
N PRO A 330 -17.36 9.40 36.13
CA PRO A 330 -18.63 10.08 36.30
C PRO A 330 -19.09 10.72 34.99
N GLY A 331 -20.31 10.42 34.56
CA GLY A 331 -20.89 10.92 33.31
C GLY A 331 -20.73 10.01 32.07
N THR A 332 -19.90 8.96 32.10
CA THR A 332 -19.83 8.00 30.98
C THR A 332 -21.07 7.13 30.86
N GLY A 333 -21.86 6.96 31.92
CA GLY A 333 -23.13 6.22 31.88
C GLY A 333 -24.14 6.75 30.86
N ARG A 334 -24.05 8.03 30.49
CA ARG A 334 -24.85 8.62 29.40
C ARG A 334 -24.66 7.93 28.05
N LEU A 335 -23.48 7.34 27.82
CA LEU A 335 -23.15 6.68 26.56
C LEU A 335 -24.00 5.42 26.35
N TYR A 336 -24.29 4.66 27.42
CA TYR A 336 -25.21 3.52 27.35
C TYR A 336 -26.61 3.94 26.93
N GLU A 337 -27.13 5.02 27.53
CA GLU A 337 -28.44 5.53 27.17
C GLU A 337 -28.48 6.07 25.74
N GLN A 338 -27.39 6.70 25.31
CA GLN A 338 -27.24 7.19 23.94
C GLN A 338 -27.17 6.07 22.92
N ALA A 339 -26.47 4.97 23.21
CA ALA A 339 -26.42 3.79 22.37
C ALA A 339 -27.77 3.06 22.32
N ARG A 340 -28.43 2.94 23.48
CA ARG A 340 -29.74 2.25 23.61
C ARG A 340 -30.85 2.93 22.81
N THR A 341 -30.75 4.23 22.60
CA THR A 341 -31.79 5.00 21.87
C THR A 341 -31.59 5.03 20.37
N ASP A 342 -30.66 4.24 19.82
CA ASP A 342 -30.38 4.11 18.38
C ASP A 342 -30.12 5.46 17.67
N GLN A 343 -29.59 6.44 18.38
CA GLN A 343 -29.36 7.76 17.82
C GLN A 343 -28.00 7.82 17.11
N LEU A 344 -28.02 8.31 15.88
CA LEU A 344 -26.81 8.64 15.15
C LEU A 344 -25.98 9.69 15.90
N ARG A 345 -24.67 9.54 15.85
CA ARG A 345 -23.68 10.41 16.49
C ARG A 345 -22.68 10.97 15.50
N SER A 346 -22.08 12.09 15.82
CA SER A 346 -20.83 12.54 15.22
C SER A 346 -19.67 12.13 16.11
N ILE A 347 -18.59 11.65 15.50
CA ILE A 347 -17.35 11.32 16.20
C ILE A 347 -16.20 12.14 15.63
N ALA A 348 -15.34 12.65 16.51
CA ALA A 348 -14.01 13.12 16.15
C ALA A 348 -12.99 12.51 17.09
N VAL A 349 -11.85 12.12 16.54
CA VAL A 349 -10.70 11.65 17.32
C VAL A 349 -9.54 12.57 17.04
N THR A 350 -8.93 13.14 18.07
CA THR A 350 -7.71 13.94 17.91
C THR A 350 -6.53 13.23 18.53
N ILE A 351 -5.44 13.17 17.79
CA ILE A 351 -4.20 12.51 18.19
C ILE A 351 -3.07 13.54 18.02
N PRO A 352 -2.68 14.24 19.09
CA PRO A 352 -1.66 15.28 19.04
C PRO A 352 -0.25 14.70 18.98
N TYR A 353 0.62 15.34 18.20
CA TYR A 353 2.05 15.01 18.13
C TYR A 353 2.89 16.23 17.72
N SER A 354 3.86 16.60 18.56
CA SER A 354 4.88 17.64 18.24
C SER A 354 4.32 18.96 17.68
N GLY A 355 3.22 19.43 18.22
CA GLY A 355 2.59 20.70 17.80
C GLY A 355 1.68 20.59 16.59
N GLN A 356 1.52 19.40 16.02
CA GLN A 356 0.56 19.03 14.98
C GLN A 356 -0.43 18.02 15.53
N GLU A 357 -1.50 17.75 14.83
CA GLU A 357 -2.43 16.69 15.21
C GLU A 357 -3.03 15.97 14.01
N LEU A 358 -3.29 14.68 14.20
CA LEU A 358 -4.09 13.87 13.30
C LEU A 358 -5.53 13.86 13.82
N VAL A 359 -6.48 14.18 12.95
CA VAL A 359 -7.90 14.17 13.28
C VAL A 359 -8.63 13.19 12.39
N VAL A 360 -9.36 12.27 13.01
CA VAL A 360 -10.37 11.45 12.34
C VAL A 360 -11.72 12.06 12.63
N TYR A 361 -12.51 12.37 11.62
CA TYR A 361 -13.83 12.95 11.78
C TYR A 361 -14.87 12.22 10.95
N VAL A 362 -15.98 11.85 11.60
CA VAL A 362 -17.14 11.21 10.95
C VAL A 362 -18.41 11.91 11.44
N PRO A 363 -19.18 12.52 10.53
CA PRO A 363 -20.35 13.31 10.89
C PRO A 363 -21.57 12.47 11.31
N SER A 364 -21.63 11.18 10.90
CA SER A 364 -22.74 10.32 11.22
C SER A 364 -22.30 8.86 11.38
N VAL A 365 -22.38 8.35 12.61
CA VAL A 365 -22.03 6.97 12.97
C VAL A 365 -23.12 6.36 13.83
N PHE A 366 -23.28 5.08 13.71
CA PHE A 366 -23.99 4.24 14.66
C PHE A 366 -23.02 3.85 15.79
N MET A 367 -23.41 4.02 17.04
CA MET A 367 -22.59 3.75 18.21
C MET A 367 -23.13 2.57 19.00
N GLU A 368 -22.29 1.58 19.21
CA GLU A 368 -22.51 0.49 20.16
C GLU A 368 -21.63 0.66 21.38
N VAL A 369 -22.12 0.26 22.54
CA VAL A 369 -21.37 0.32 23.80
C VAL A 369 -21.38 -1.05 24.43
N SER A 370 -20.20 -1.58 24.67
CA SER A 370 -20.00 -2.86 25.36
C SER A 370 -19.18 -2.68 26.64
N ASP A 371 -19.26 -3.65 27.52
CA ASP A 371 -18.40 -3.73 28.70
C ASP A 371 -16.96 -4.06 28.26
N GLY A 372 -16.04 -3.17 28.53
CA GLY A 372 -14.61 -3.31 28.20
C GLY A 372 -13.83 -4.12 29.24
N GLY A 373 -14.51 -4.64 30.28
CA GLY A 373 -13.87 -5.39 31.36
C GLY A 373 -13.14 -4.50 32.36
N GLU A 374 -12.12 -5.04 32.99
CA GLU A 374 -11.31 -4.37 34.00
C GLU A 374 -9.81 -4.47 33.65
N ASN A 375 -9.09 -3.37 33.72
CA ASN A 375 -7.66 -3.35 33.54
C ASN A 375 -6.99 -2.53 34.64
N ALA A 376 -6.07 -3.16 35.37
CA ALA A 376 -5.35 -2.55 36.50
C ALA A 376 -6.27 -1.90 37.55
N GLY A 377 -7.45 -2.52 37.83
CA GLY A 377 -8.43 -2.03 38.81
C GLY A 377 -9.31 -0.88 38.30
N ALA A 378 -9.23 -0.50 37.04
CA ALA A 378 -10.12 0.49 36.42
C ALA A 378 -11.13 -0.22 35.52
N ALA A 379 -12.41 -0.02 35.78
CA ALA A 379 -13.48 -0.48 34.90
C ALA A 379 -13.44 0.27 33.56
N GLN A 380 -13.70 -0.43 32.48
CA GLN A 380 -13.58 0.07 31.11
C GLN A 380 -14.89 -0.10 30.34
N GLN A 381 -15.03 0.67 29.27
CA GLN A 381 -16.06 0.54 28.25
C GLN A 381 -15.41 0.53 26.87
N THR A 382 -15.92 -0.31 25.98
CA THR A 382 -15.58 -0.27 24.56
C THR A 382 -16.72 0.39 23.81
N LEU A 383 -16.35 1.35 22.96
CA LEU A 383 -17.24 2.07 22.07
C LEU A 383 -16.90 1.66 20.65
N ASP A 384 -17.84 1.06 19.96
CA ASP A 384 -17.72 0.66 18.57
C ASP A 384 -18.59 1.56 17.72
N PHE A 385 -18.01 2.12 16.66
CA PHE A 385 -18.67 3.05 15.76
C PHE A 385 -18.60 2.50 14.34
N ARG A 386 -19.78 2.43 13.69
CA ARG A 386 -19.91 2.04 12.29
C ARG A 386 -20.50 3.18 11.50
N ILE A 387 -19.93 3.46 10.34
CA ILE A 387 -20.48 4.49 9.47
C ILE A 387 -21.82 4.01 8.93
N GLN A 388 -22.82 4.86 9.06
CA GLN A 388 -24.10 4.66 8.43
C GLN A 388 -24.33 5.74 7.37
N LYS A 389 -24.61 5.33 6.13
CA LYS A 389 -24.97 6.26 5.09
C LYS A 389 -26.33 6.87 5.39
N GLY A 390 -26.34 8.11 5.89
CA GLY A 390 -27.55 8.91 5.97
C GLY A 390 -27.99 9.36 4.58
N SER A 391 -29.28 9.42 4.31
CA SER A 391 -29.87 9.75 3.01
C SER A 391 -29.58 11.17 2.48
N ALA A 392 -28.79 11.98 3.20
CA ALA A 392 -28.49 13.38 2.89
C ALA A 392 -26.98 13.72 2.90
N ILE A 393 -26.09 12.73 3.03
CA ILE A 393 -24.65 12.98 3.16
C ILE A 393 -23.99 12.68 1.82
N SER A 394 -23.25 13.66 1.29
CA SER A 394 -22.41 13.43 0.11
C SER A 394 -21.26 12.47 0.45
N SER A 395 -20.69 11.79 -0.52
CA SER A 395 -19.56 10.89 -0.33
C SER A 395 -18.38 11.58 0.37
N ALA A 396 -18.18 12.87 0.14
CA ALA A 396 -17.14 13.70 0.75
C ALA A 396 -17.38 14.00 2.25
N ASP A 397 -18.59 13.75 2.79
CA ASP A 397 -18.94 14.02 4.18
C ASP A 397 -18.98 12.75 5.05
N VAL A 398 -18.64 11.61 4.51
CA VAL A 398 -18.75 10.31 5.21
C VAL A 398 -17.64 10.11 6.23
N PHE A 399 -16.40 10.45 5.85
CA PHE A 399 -15.21 10.27 6.68
C PHE A 399 -14.13 11.26 6.25
N LYS A 400 -13.42 11.82 7.22
CA LYS A 400 -12.27 12.71 6.95
C LYS A 400 -11.09 12.33 7.83
N LEU A 401 -9.93 12.14 7.19
CA LEU A 401 -8.63 12.04 7.85
C LEU A 401 -7.89 13.36 7.63
N ILE A 402 -7.55 14.07 8.69
CA ILE A 402 -7.03 15.43 8.62
C ILE A 402 -5.71 15.54 9.37
N TYR A 403 -4.67 15.99 8.67
CA TYR A 403 -3.38 16.39 9.24
C TYR A 403 -3.38 17.92 9.41
N ARG A 404 -3.20 18.43 10.61
CA ARG A 404 -3.21 19.86 10.89
C ARG A 404 -2.25 20.27 12.01
#